data_da8d9bbf4b8ec6f42c158e8abca0ddb6
#
_entry.id   da8d9bbf4b8ec6f42c158e8abca0ddb6
#
_cell.length_a   1.000
_cell.length_b   1.000
_cell.length_c   1.000
_cell.angle_alpha   90.00
_cell.angle_beta   90.00
_cell.angle_gamma   90.00
#
_symmetry.space_group_name_H-M   'P 1'
#
loop_
_entity.id
_entity.type
_entity.pdbx_description
1 polymer ?
#
loop_
_entity_poly.entity_id
_entity_poly.type
_entity_poly.pdbx_seq_one_letter_code
_entity_poly.pdbx_strand_id
1 'polypeptide(L)'
;MNKKTSSKAAGFGIASVWFGSHCGGGFATGTLAANYYVKYGAWALFMPLIALAIMVVVVVIQWEVCRSNKVYNYRSFGDVLYRPQQKIWGTVFEIMFVVDVIMALAIVCSSAGNLIMGFLSVPYIVAVALFVVLIVLLTMFGTKFLMRIGTVLSVVLIACLTITSVASLSVNTENFLSLIHI
;
A
#
# COMPACT_ATOMS: atom_id res chain seq x y z
N MET A 1 -0.80 -26.96 -18.06
CA MET A 1 -1.09 -25.57 -17.64
C MET A 1 -0.08 -24.64 -18.28
N ASN A 2 -0.51 -23.73 -19.13
CA ASN A 2 0.38 -22.98 -20.04
C ASN A 2 1.28 -22.02 -19.22
N LYS A 3 2.62 -22.14 -19.36
CA LYS A 3 3.63 -21.38 -18.60
C LYS A 3 3.44 -19.85 -18.66
N LYS A 4 2.85 -19.37 -19.76
CA LYS A 4 2.55 -17.95 -20.02
C LYS A 4 1.36 -17.41 -19.18
N THR A 5 0.36 -18.26 -18.92
CA THR A 5 -0.82 -17.90 -18.10
C THR A 5 -0.47 -17.87 -16.62
N SER A 6 0.43 -18.76 -16.17
CA SER A 6 0.96 -18.79 -14.81
C SER A 6 1.78 -17.51 -14.47
N SER A 7 2.54 -16.99 -15.43
CA SER A 7 3.34 -15.76 -15.25
C SER A 7 2.47 -14.51 -15.10
N LYS A 8 1.39 -14.38 -15.89
CA LYS A 8 0.45 -13.24 -15.79
C LYS A 8 -0.33 -13.24 -14.49
N ALA A 9 -0.77 -14.41 -14.02
CA ALA A 9 -1.48 -14.53 -12.74
C ALA A 9 -0.57 -14.18 -11.56
N ALA A 10 0.70 -14.59 -11.59
CA ALA A 10 1.67 -14.21 -10.58
C ALA A 10 1.96 -12.69 -10.59
N GLY A 11 2.10 -12.10 -11.77
CA GLY A 11 2.26 -10.65 -11.91
C GLY A 11 1.08 -9.86 -11.37
N PHE A 12 -0.15 -10.31 -11.66
CA PHE A 12 -1.35 -9.69 -11.11
C PHE A 12 -1.42 -9.81 -9.58
N GLY A 13 -1.05 -10.97 -9.00
CA GLY A 13 -0.98 -11.14 -7.56
C GLY A 13 0.02 -10.19 -6.89
N ILE A 14 1.21 -10.04 -7.46
CA ILE A 14 2.22 -9.10 -6.95
C ILE A 14 1.74 -7.64 -7.04
N ALA A 15 1.16 -7.26 -8.18
CA ALA A 15 0.60 -5.91 -8.38
C ALA A 15 -0.53 -5.62 -7.38
N SER A 16 -1.40 -6.60 -7.10
CA SER A 16 -2.48 -6.47 -6.12
C SER A 16 -1.96 -6.27 -4.69
N VAL A 17 -0.94 -7.03 -4.30
CA VAL A 17 -0.30 -6.86 -2.98
C VAL A 17 0.36 -5.49 -2.89
N TRP A 18 1.07 -5.07 -3.93
CA TRP A 18 1.71 -3.75 -3.99
C TRP A 18 0.67 -2.63 -3.89
N PHE A 19 -0.42 -2.72 -4.66
CA PHE A 19 -1.53 -1.77 -4.58
C PHE A 19 -2.15 -1.73 -3.18
N GLY A 20 -2.46 -2.88 -2.59
CA GLY A 20 -3.03 -2.98 -1.26
C GLY A 20 -2.14 -2.39 -0.17
N SER A 21 -0.81 -2.52 -0.29
CA SER A 21 0.14 -1.93 0.66
C SER A 21 0.16 -0.40 0.59
N HIS A 22 -0.10 0.20 -0.58
CA HIS A 22 -0.17 1.64 -0.77
C HIS A 22 -1.53 2.24 -0.41
N CYS A 23 -2.61 1.49 -0.64
CA CYS A 23 -3.96 1.85 -0.22
C CYS A 23 -4.23 1.54 1.26
N GLY A 24 -3.18 1.41 2.08
CA GLY A 24 -3.27 1.12 3.51
C GLY A 24 -4.02 2.16 4.33
N GLY A 25 -4.02 1.99 5.66
CA GLY A 25 -4.87 2.72 6.60
C GLY A 25 -4.93 4.23 6.44
N GLY A 26 -3.84 4.90 6.07
CA GLY A 26 -3.81 6.35 5.86
C GLY A 26 -4.62 6.82 4.64
N PHE A 27 -4.62 6.07 3.54
CA PHE A 27 -5.46 6.35 2.38
C PHE A 27 -6.90 5.92 2.61
N ALA A 28 -7.11 4.76 3.25
CA ALA A 28 -8.45 4.24 3.54
C ALA A 28 -9.27 5.18 4.43
N THR A 29 -8.62 5.89 5.36
CA THR A 29 -9.28 6.91 6.22
C THR A 29 -9.42 8.27 5.54
N GLY A 30 -8.86 8.46 4.35
CA GLY A 30 -8.85 9.75 3.65
C GLY A 30 -7.90 10.80 4.26
N THR A 31 -7.28 10.51 5.40
CA THR A 31 -6.44 11.47 6.13
C THR A 31 -5.22 11.90 5.32
N LEU A 32 -4.56 10.97 4.61
CA LEU A 32 -3.42 11.30 3.75
C LEU A 32 -3.87 12.15 2.56
N ALA A 33 -4.99 11.82 1.93
CA ALA A 33 -5.53 12.60 0.83
C ALA A 33 -5.85 14.03 1.26
N ALA A 34 -6.53 14.21 2.40
CA ALA A 34 -6.88 15.52 2.95
C ALA A 34 -5.64 16.36 3.29
N ASN A 35 -4.66 15.78 3.98
CA ASN A 35 -3.50 16.50 4.49
C ASN A 35 -2.46 16.84 3.42
N TYR A 36 -2.29 15.97 2.41
CA TYR A 36 -1.21 16.11 1.45
C TYR A 36 -1.64 16.59 0.08
N TYR A 37 -2.91 16.41 -0.30
CA TYR A 37 -3.37 16.74 -1.65
C TYR A 37 -4.48 17.81 -1.67
N VAL A 38 -5.58 17.61 -0.94
CA VAL A 38 -6.79 18.44 -1.04
C VAL A 38 -6.53 19.92 -0.77
N LYS A 39 -5.63 20.25 0.15
CA LYS A 39 -5.28 21.63 0.50
C LYS A 39 -4.64 22.43 -0.65
N TYR A 40 -4.23 21.78 -1.73
CA TYR A 40 -3.59 22.45 -2.88
C TYR A 40 -4.56 22.75 -4.03
N GLY A 41 -5.88 22.67 -3.81
CA GLY A 41 -6.90 23.02 -4.79
C GLY A 41 -6.78 22.17 -6.07
N ALA A 42 -6.81 22.81 -7.24
CA ALA A 42 -6.77 22.13 -8.54
C ALA A 42 -5.53 21.21 -8.73
N TRP A 43 -4.41 21.52 -8.11
CA TRP A 43 -3.20 20.68 -8.13
C TRP A 43 -3.37 19.35 -7.43
N ALA A 44 -4.36 19.22 -6.53
CA ALA A 44 -4.68 17.96 -5.85
C ALA A 44 -4.94 16.79 -6.82
N LEU A 45 -5.40 17.09 -8.03
CA LEU A 45 -5.68 16.09 -9.06
C LEU A 45 -4.41 15.51 -9.69
N PHE A 46 -3.39 16.35 -9.87
CA PHE A 46 -2.15 15.98 -10.58
C PHE A 46 -1.06 15.47 -9.66
N MET A 47 -0.98 15.96 -8.42
CA MET A 47 0.06 15.56 -7.45
C MET A 47 0.11 14.05 -7.19
N PRO A 48 -1.01 13.34 -6.96
CA PRO A 48 -0.97 11.89 -6.77
C PRO A 48 -0.46 11.13 -8.00
N LEU A 49 -0.81 11.62 -9.21
CA LEU A 49 -0.35 11.01 -10.47
C LEU A 49 1.16 11.17 -10.64
N ILE A 50 1.69 12.34 -10.33
CA ILE A 50 3.14 12.61 -10.37
C ILE A 50 3.86 11.74 -9.34
N ALA A 51 3.37 11.69 -8.11
CA ALA A 51 3.94 10.87 -7.05
C ALA A 51 3.96 9.37 -7.42
N LEU A 52 2.85 8.86 -7.97
CA LEU A 52 2.76 7.49 -8.46
C LEU A 52 3.72 7.23 -9.63
N ALA A 53 3.83 8.17 -10.58
CA ALA A 53 4.75 8.03 -11.71
C ALA A 53 6.20 7.91 -11.24
N ILE A 54 6.63 8.77 -10.30
CA ILE A 54 7.96 8.71 -9.70
C ILE A 54 8.17 7.36 -8.99
N MET A 55 7.19 6.93 -8.21
CA MET A 55 7.26 5.66 -7.49
C MET A 55 7.36 4.46 -8.43
N VAL A 56 6.59 4.44 -9.52
CA VAL A 56 6.67 3.38 -10.54
C VAL A 56 8.07 3.32 -11.17
N VAL A 57 8.68 4.47 -11.49
CA VAL A 57 10.05 4.52 -12.02
C VAL A 57 11.04 3.90 -11.02
N VAL A 58 10.95 4.26 -9.74
CA VAL A 58 11.82 3.70 -8.69
C VAL A 58 11.64 2.19 -8.57
N VAL A 59 10.41 1.69 -8.56
CA VAL A 59 10.12 0.25 -8.47
C VAL A 59 10.63 -0.50 -9.70
N VAL A 60 10.49 0.05 -10.90
CA VAL A 60 11.03 -0.55 -12.14
C VAL A 60 12.54 -0.65 -12.08
N ILE A 61 13.22 0.41 -11.65
CA ILE A 61 14.68 0.41 -11.47
C ILE A 61 15.10 -0.64 -10.44
N GLN A 62 14.40 -0.70 -9.31
CA GLN A 62 14.64 -1.71 -8.27
C GLN A 62 14.52 -3.14 -8.80
N TRP A 63 13.47 -3.43 -9.58
CA TRP A 63 13.28 -4.75 -10.17
C TRP A 63 14.36 -5.09 -11.21
N GLU A 64 14.79 -4.10 -12.00
CA GLU A 64 15.86 -4.30 -12.96
C GLU A 64 17.20 -4.59 -12.27
N VAL A 65 17.51 -3.89 -11.18
CA VAL A 65 18.69 -4.18 -10.34
C VAL A 65 18.61 -5.59 -9.74
N CYS A 66 17.43 -5.99 -9.22
CA CYS A 66 17.24 -7.35 -8.70
C CYS A 66 17.43 -8.41 -9.79
N ARG A 67 16.89 -8.17 -10.98
CA ARG A 67 16.95 -9.09 -12.12
C ARG A 67 18.36 -9.24 -12.66
N SER A 68 19.06 -8.13 -12.88
CA SER A 68 20.41 -8.12 -13.45
C SER A 68 21.45 -8.74 -12.50
N ASN A 69 21.31 -8.52 -11.19
CA ASN A 69 22.20 -9.07 -10.18
C ASN A 69 21.73 -10.42 -9.61
N LYS A 70 20.55 -10.94 -10.04
CA LYS A 70 19.94 -12.19 -9.56
C LYS A 70 19.73 -12.22 -8.03
N VAL A 71 19.42 -11.09 -7.45
CA VAL A 71 19.17 -10.95 -6.00
C VAL A 71 17.66 -10.85 -5.76
N TYR A 72 17.13 -11.75 -4.91
CA TYR A 72 15.70 -11.91 -4.66
C TYR A 72 15.34 -11.82 -3.18
N ASN A 73 16.30 -11.49 -2.32
CA ASN A 73 16.05 -11.18 -0.93
C ASN A 73 16.54 -9.76 -0.61
N TYR A 74 15.95 -9.17 0.39
CA TYR A 74 16.14 -7.77 0.73
C TYR A 74 17.59 -7.47 1.19
N ARG A 75 18.25 -8.39 1.91
CA ARG A 75 19.62 -8.22 2.38
C ARG A 75 20.63 -8.21 1.22
N SER A 76 20.52 -9.19 0.32
CA SER A 76 21.37 -9.23 -0.87
C SER A 76 21.15 -8.04 -1.81
N PHE A 77 19.93 -7.51 -1.85
CA PHE A 77 19.63 -6.28 -2.58
C PHE A 77 20.38 -5.09 -1.96
N GLY A 78 20.33 -4.92 -0.65
CA GLY A 78 21.09 -3.90 0.06
C GLY A 78 22.59 -4.01 -0.17
N ASP A 79 23.14 -5.23 -0.16
CA ASP A 79 24.55 -5.49 -0.43
C ASP A 79 24.98 -5.07 -1.85
N VAL A 80 24.12 -5.20 -2.85
CA VAL A 80 24.38 -4.75 -4.21
C VAL A 80 24.27 -3.23 -4.33
N LEU A 81 23.25 -2.65 -3.71
CA LEU A 81 22.94 -1.23 -3.82
C LEU A 81 24.03 -0.34 -3.18
N TYR A 82 24.59 -0.80 -2.05
CA TYR A 82 25.51 0.01 -1.23
C TYR A 82 26.99 -0.34 -1.43
N ARG A 83 27.37 -1.01 -2.52
CA ARG A 83 28.79 -1.22 -2.86
C ARG A 83 29.50 0.11 -3.07
N PRO A 84 30.75 0.30 -2.55
CA PRO A 84 31.58 -0.65 -1.80
C PRO A 84 31.38 -0.60 -0.26
N GLN A 85 30.56 0.29 0.27
CA GLN A 85 30.39 0.54 1.72
C GLN A 85 29.24 -0.26 2.33
N GLN A 86 29.04 -1.50 1.93
CA GLN A 86 27.92 -2.35 2.30
C GLN A 86 27.72 -2.51 3.80
N LYS A 87 28.80 -2.62 4.59
CA LYS A 87 28.71 -2.84 6.04
C LYS A 87 28.04 -1.68 6.78
N ILE A 88 28.36 -0.46 6.42
CA ILE A 88 27.83 0.74 7.09
C ILE A 88 26.42 1.02 6.58
N TRP A 89 26.28 1.23 5.28
CA TRP A 89 24.99 1.60 4.69
C TRP A 89 23.96 0.46 4.69
N GLY A 90 24.39 -0.79 4.59
CA GLY A 90 23.53 -1.96 4.75
C GLY A 90 22.93 -2.05 6.16
N THR A 91 23.75 -1.79 7.20
CA THR A 91 23.25 -1.76 8.58
C THR A 91 22.27 -0.60 8.82
N VAL A 92 22.59 0.59 8.32
CA VAL A 92 21.69 1.75 8.39
C VAL A 92 20.36 1.44 7.70
N PHE A 93 20.41 0.86 6.51
CA PHE A 93 19.21 0.45 5.77
C PHE A 93 18.38 -0.59 6.55
N GLU A 94 19.02 -1.56 7.18
CA GLU A 94 18.35 -2.58 7.99
C GLU A 94 17.61 -1.96 9.19
N ILE A 95 18.27 -1.03 9.89
CA ILE A 95 17.66 -0.29 11.02
C ILE A 95 16.47 0.54 10.53
N MET A 96 16.65 1.30 9.46
CA MET A 96 15.58 2.12 8.88
C MET A 96 14.38 1.27 8.45
N PHE A 97 14.62 0.11 7.82
CA PHE A 97 13.59 -0.82 7.41
C PHE A 97 12.81 -1.37 8.61
N VAL A 98 13.49 -1.77 9.68
CA VAL A 98 12.83 -2.25 10.90
C VAL A 98 11.95 -1.17 11.52
N VAL A 99 12.44 0.05 11.60
CA VAL A 99 11.67 1.21 12.10
C VAL A 99 10.44 1.45 11.23
N ASP A 100 10.60 1.44 9.91
CA ASP A 100 9.50 1.62 8.95
C ASP A 100 8.41 0.54 9.13
N VAL A 101 8.80 -0.73 9.25
CA VAL A 101 7.86 -1.84 9.48
C VAL A 101 7.09 -1.67 10.78
N ILE A 102 7.76 -1.26 11.87
CA ILE A 102 7.10 -1.02 13.16
C ILE A 102 6.10 0.12 13.04
N MET A 103 6.48 1.22 12.40
CA MET A 103 5.59 2.38 12.20
C MET A 103 4.40 2.00 11.31
N ALA A 104 4.62 1.30 10.21
CA ALA A 104 3.56 0.83 9.33
C ALA A 104 2.57 -0.08 10.06
N LEU A 105 3.07 -1.03 10.88
CA LEU A 105 2.24 -1.90 11.69
C LEU A 105 1.41 -1.11 12.71
N ALA A 106 2.00 -0.13 13.37
CA ALA A 106 1.29 0.73 14.33
C ALA A 106 0.15 1.51 13.67
N ILE A 107 0.39 2.08 12.47
CA ILE A 107 -0.62 2.79 11.69
C ILE A 107 -1.77 1.86 11.30
N VAL A 108 -1.46 0.67 10.81
CA VAL A 108 -2.48 -0.32 10.40
C VAL A 108 -3.30 -0.79 11.60
N CYS A 109 -2.65 -1.11 12.72
CA CYS A 109 -3.34 -1.52 13.95
C CYS A 109 -4.24 -0.41 14.51
N SER A 110 -3.76 0.84 14.49
CA SER A 110 -4.55 1.99 14.94
C SER A 110 -5.77 2.23 14.05
N SER A 111 -5.58 2.20 12.73
CA SER A 111 -6.69 2.39 11.77
C SER A 111 -7.75 1.30 11.89
N ALA A 112 -7.32 0.04 11.95
CA ALA A 112 -8.22 -1.10 12.12
C ALA A 112 -8.91 -1.09 13.47
N GLY A 113 -8.19 -0.74 14.54
CA GLY A 113 -8.77 -0.59 15.89
C GLY A 113 -9.88 0.45 15.94
N ASN A 114 -9.69 1.61 15.31
CA ASN A 114 -10.71 2.64 15.22
C ASN A 114 -11.96 2.17 14.44
N LEU A 115 -11.75 1.46 13.33
CA LEU A 115 -12.86 0.91 12.56
C LEU A 115 -13.64 -0.14 13.35
N ILE A 116 -12.98 -1.09 13.97
CA ILE A 116 -13.62 -2.15 14.77
C ILE A 116 -14.35 -1.55 15.97
N MET A 117 -13.75 -0.58 16.66
CA MET A 117 -14.39 0.15 17.75
C MET A 117 -15.70 0.81 17.29
N GLY A 118 -15.70 1.44 16.11
CA GLY A 118 -16.90 2.08 15.55
C GLY A 118 -18.01 1.09 15.18
N PHE A 119 -17.66 -0.09 14.69
CA PHE A 119 -18.65 -1.10 14.29
C PHE A 119 -19.19 -1.94 15.44
N LEU A 120 -18.32 -2.33 16.37
CA LEU A 120 -18.65 -3.28 17.45
C LEU A 120 -18.93 -2.60 18.78
N SER A 121 -18.75 -1.26 18.90
CA SER A 121 -18.91 -0.49 20.15
C SER A 121 -18.08 -1.07 21.32
N VAL A 122 -16.93 -1.65 21.04
CA VAL A 122 -16.00 -2.20 22.04
C VAL A 122 -14.90 -1.18 22.37
N PRO A 123 -14.25 -1.27 23.56
CA PRO A 123 -13.11 -0.42 23.87
C PRO A 123 -11.98 -0.55 22.85
N TYR A 124 -11.28 0.56 22.56
CA TYR A 124 -10.20 0.62 21.55
C TYR A 124 -9.13 -0.47 21.73
N ILE A 125 -8.71 -0.71 22.98
CA ILE A 125 -7.69 -1.74 23.30
C ILE A 125 -8.16 -3.14 22.89
N VAL A 126 -9.44 -3.46 23.12
CA VAL A 126 -10.03 -4.74 22.74
C VAL A 126 -10.12 -4.85 21.23
N ALA A 127 -10.51 -3.78 20.54
CA ALA A 127 -10.56 -3.72 19.09
C ALA A 127 -9.19 -3.98 18.44
N VAL A 128 -8.14 -3.34 18.95
CA VAL A 128 -6.74 -3.56 18.49
C VAL A 128 -6.29 -4.98 18.78
N ALA A 129 -6.57 -5.51 19.97
CA ALA A 129 -6.20 -6.87 20.33
C ALA A 129 -6.89 -7.92 19.41
N LEU A 130 -8.16 -7.76 19.10
CA LEU A 130 -8.89 -8.61 18.16
C LEU A 130 -8.25 -8.57 16.76
N PHE A 131 -7.88 -7.38 16.30
CA PHE A 131 -7.22 -7.22 15.00
C PHE A 131 -5.84 -7.90 14.96
N VAL A 132 -5.03 -7.73 16.01
CA VAL A 132 -3.71 -8.39 16.11
C VAL A 132 -3.86 -9.90 16.12
N VAL A 133 -4.80 -10.45 16.88
CA VAL A 133 -5.09 -11.89 16.88
C VAL A 133 -5.50 -12.37 15.49
N LEU A 134 -6.35 -11.61 14.80
CA LEU A 134 -6.75 -11.92 13.42
C LEU A 134 -5.56 -11.98 12.47
N ILE A 135 -4.65 -10.99 12.53
CA ILE A 135 -3.43 -10.97 11.70
C ILE A 135 -2.54 -12.18 12.01
N VAL A 136 -2.32 -12.48 13.29
CA VAL A 136 -1.51 -13.65 13.70
C VAL A 136 -2.12 -14.92 13.13
N LEU A 137 -3.41 -15.14 13.27
CA LEU A 137 -4.09 -16.29 12.70
C LEU A 137 -3.95 -16.36 11.18
N LEU A 138 -4.14 -15.23 10.47
CA LEU A 138 -3.98 -15.19 9.01
C LEU A 138 -2.55 -15.50 8.57
N THR A 139 -1.54 -15.04 9.32
CA THR A 139 -0.13 -15.32 8.99
C THR A 139 0.25 -16.78 9.15
N MET A 140 -0.42 -17.53 10.05
CA MET A 140 -0.20 -18.96 10.22
C MET A 140 -0.57 -19.79 8.97
N PHE A 141 -1.47 -19.28 8.11
CA PHE A 141 -1.82 -19.95 6.85
C PHE A 141 -0.79 -19.76 5.74
N GLY A 142 0.24 -18.95 5.98
CA GLY A 142 1.37 -18.76 5.08
C GLY A 142 1.15 -17.77 3.96
N THR A 143 2.25 -17.39 3.30
CA THR A 143 2.31 -16.28 2.33
C THR A 143 1.42 -16.46 1.09
N LYS A 144 1.23 -17.70 0.62
CA LYS A 144 0.37 -17.98 -0.55
C LYS A 144 -1.10 -17.67 -0.26
N PHE A 145 -1.56 -17.98 0.94
CA PHE A 145 -2.91 -17.68 1.38
C PHE A 145 -3.12 -16.17 1.54
N LEU A 146 -2.18 -15.50 2.19
CA LEU A 146 -2.19 -14.03 2.34
C LEU A 146 -2.21 -13.30 0.99
N MET A 147 -1.40 -13.75 0.02
CA MET A 147 -1.43 -13.17 -1.33
C MET A 147 -2.79 -13.35 -2.02
N ARG A 148 -3.43 -14.51 -1.85
CA ARG A 148 -4.76 -14.77 -2.44
C ARG A 148 -5.82 -13.84 -1.82
N ILE A 149 -5.87 -13.74 -0.49
CA ILE A 149 -6.78 -12.83 0.21
C ILE A 149 -6.49 -11.39 -0.20
N GLY A 150 -5.24 -10.97 -0.17
CA GLY A 150 -4.84 -9.62 -0.57
C GLY A 150 -5.27 -9.28 -2.00
N THR A 151 -5.17 -10.23 -2.93
CA THR A 151 -5.64 -10.04 -4.31
C THR A 151 -7.16 -9.83 -4.37
N VAL A 152 -7.94 -10.66 -3.67
CA VAL A 152 -9.40 -10.52 -3.63
C VAL A 152 -9.81 -9.19 -3.01
N LEU A 153 -9.22 -8.85 -1.85
CA LEU A 153 -9.50 -7.59 -1.17
C LEU A 153 -9.14 -6.37 -2.02
N SER A 154 -8.02 -6.42 -2.77
CA SER A 154 -7.63 -5.33 -3.68
C SER A 154 -8.63 -5.13 -4.80
N VAL A 155 -9.17 -6.22 -5.39
CA VAL A 155 -10.21 -6.12 -6.42
C VAL A 155 -11.48 -5.51 -5.86
N VAL A 156 -11.92 -5.95 -4.67
CA VAL A 156 -13.10 -5.38 -3.99
C VAL A 156 -12.88 -3.90 -3.68
N LEU A 157 -11.70 -3.54 -3.18
CA LEU A 157 -11.34 -2.15 -2.85
C LEU A 157 -11.35 -1.26 -4.10
N ILE A 158 -10.79 -1.71 -5.22
CA ILE A 158 -10.84 -0.98 -6.50
C ILE A 158 -12.29 -0.78 -6.94
N ALA A 159 -13.12 -1.82 -6.87
CA ALA A 159 -14.52 -1.71 -7.23
C ALA A 159 -15.27 -0.70 -6.34
N CYS A 160 -15.09 -0.77 -5.02
CA CYS A 160 -15.68 0.18 -4.08
C CYS A 160 -15.21 1.62 -4.34
N LEU A 161 -13.91 1.83 -4.55
CA LEU A 161 -13.36 3.15 -4.86
C LEU A 161 -13.93 3.71 -6.18
N THR A 162 -14.05 2.87 -7.19
CA THR A 162 -14.63 3.30 -8.48
C THR A 162 -16.09 3.70 -8.32
N ILE A 163 -16.89 2.89 -7.61
CA ILE A 163 -18.31 3.19 -7.37
C ILE A 163 -18.46 4.49 -6.57
N THR A 164 -17.72 4.66 -5.48
CA THR A 164 -17.80 5.86 -4.66
C THR A 164 -17.31 7.10 -5.40
N SER A 165 -16.27 7.00 -6.23
CA SER A 165 -15.78 8.09 -7.05
C SER A 165 -16.80 8.53 -8.09
N VAL A 166 -17.43 7.59 -8.81
CA VAL A 166 -18.47 7.88 -9.79
C VAL A 166 -19.69 8.49 -9.11
N ALA A 167 -20.14 7.93 -7.99
CA ALA A 167 -21.25 8.48 -7.21
C ALA A 167 -20.95 9.91 -6.71
N SER A 168 -19.75 10.16 -6.22
CA SER A 168 -19.34 11.49 -5.76
C SER A 168 -19.31 12.50 -6.89
N LEU A 169 -18.83 12.12 -8.07
CA LEU A 169 -18.84 12.98 -9.26
C LEU A 169 -20.26 13.32 -9.73
N SER A 170 -21.19 12.35 -9.69
CA SER A 170 -22.58 12.56 -10.11
C SER A 170 -23.35 13.51 -9.19
N VAL A 171 -22.99 13.55 -7.90
CA VAL A 171 -23.65 14.42 -6.91
C VAL A 171 -23.04 15.83 -6.88
N ASN A 172 -21.74 15.96 -7.16
CA ASN A 172 -20.98 17.22 -7.03
C ASN A 172 -20.51 17.81 -8.37
N THR A 173 -21.22 17.56 -9.47
CA THR A 173 -20.83 18.03 -10.80
C THR A 173 -20.66 19.55 -10.87
N GLU A 174 -21.52 20.32 -10.20
CA GLU A 174 -21.42 21.79 -10.20
C GLU A 174 -20.18 22.29 -9.45
N ASN A 175 -19.85 21.67 -8.31
CA ASN A 175 -18.65 22.00 -7.54
C ASN A 175 -17.37 21.59 -8.26
N PHE A 176 -17.40 20.50 -9.01
CA PHE A 176 -16.26 20.03 -9.79
C PHE A 176 -15.96 20.95 -10.98
N LEU A 177 -17.00 21.43 -11.67
CA LEU A 177 -16.87 22.40 -12.76
C LEU A 177 -16.35 23.75 -12.26
N SER A 178 -16.75 24.20 -11.07
CA SER A 178 -16.23 25.43 -10.47
C SER A 178 -14.74 25.34 -10.11
N LEU A 179 -14.24 24.16 -9.76
CA LEU A 179 -12.82 23.90 -9.47
C LEU A 179 -11.93 23.95 -10.72
N ILE A 180 -12.49 23.66 -11.90
CA ILE A 180 -11.78 23.69 -13.18
C ILE A 180 -11.76 25.10 -13.76
N HIS A 181 -12.71 25.97 -13.38
CA HIS A 181 -12.82 27.35 -13.86
C HIS A 181 -12.01 28.38 -13.06
N ILE A 182 -11.27 27.96 -11.99
CA ILE A 182 -10.28 28.77 -11.30
C ILE A 182 -8.87 28.38 -11.80
#